data_b86b9c7f4fe771fba2bd0eef016cb77c
#
_entry.id   b86b9c7f4fe771fba2bd0eef016cb77c
#
_cell.length_a   1.000
_cell.length_b   1.000
_cell.length_c   1.000
_cell.angle_alpha   90.00
_cell.angle_beta   90.00
_cell.angle_gamma   90.00
#
_symmetry.space_group_name_H-M   'P 1'
#
loop_
_entity.id
_entity.type
_entity.pdbx_description
1 polymer ?
#
loop_
_entity_poly.entity_id
_entity_poly.type
_entity_poly.pdbx_seq_one_letter_code
_entity_poly.pdbx_strand_id
1 'polypeptide(L)'
;TVHLRTNPALLAFFKENPTVILDGELFVRGKTLQQLSGAARMEKNAYDCDWLQYWVYDCYNSADIDMIASERYKFLEDKFAEAHNFPIYRSGEDESEAPIRLLGHEYVSGWDNMKKLHDEWVSAGFEGAVITDPSKPYKVGSRCNNLIKIKQYKSEDFKVIGYKLGLRGSEDMTFTCELEDGRTFEAMPVGNREIKAEYVENFETKYKGHKAECTFFNYSDDGIPTQPKLRIFRFDLE
;
A
#
# COMPACT_ATOMS: atom_id res chain seq x y z
N THR A 1 -1.26 -17.74 -9.36
CA THR A 1 -2.44 -16.96 -9.78
C THR A 1 -3.15 -17.52 -11.03
N VAL A 2 -2.99 -18.83 -11.32
CA VAL A 2 -3.66 -19.47 -12.49
C VAL A 2 -5.18 -19.38 -12.35
N HIS A 3 -5.73 -19.71 -11.19
CA HIS A 3 -7.16 -19.66 -10.87
C HIS A 3 -7.82 -18.28 -11.13
N LEU A 4 -7.10 -17.19 -10.93
CA LEU A 4 -7.60 -15.84 -11.24
C LEU A 4 -7.64 -15.61 -12.76
N ARG A 5 -6.58 -15.99 -13.49
CA ARG A 5 -6.48 -15.79 -14.95
C ARG A 5 -7.46 -16.65 -15.74
N THR A 6 -7.85 -17.80 -15.19
CA THR A 6 -8.76 -18.74 -15.84
C THR A 6 -10.18 -18.68 -15.26
N ASN A 7 -10.46 -17.71 -14.38
CA ASN A 7 -11.80 -17.55 -13.80
C ASN A 7 -12.83 -17.25 -14.91
N PRO A 8 -13.86 -18.11 -15.10
CA PRO A 8 -14.80 -17.98 -16.22
C PRO A 8 -15.58 -16.67 -16.21
N ALA A 9 -15.98 -16.20 -15.01
CA ALA A 9 -16.74 -14.95 -14.87
C ALA A 9 -15.87 -13.73 -15.23
N LEU A 10 -14.59 -13.73 -14.82
CA LEU A 10 -13.67 -12.67 -15.18
C LEU A 10 -13.37 -12.65 -16.69
N LEU A 11 -13.22 -13.82 -17.31
CA LEU A 11 -13.03 -13.92 -18.75
C LEU A 11 -14.27 -13.47 -19.53
N ALA A 12 -15.47 -13.78 -19.03
CA ALA A 12 -16.74 -13.31 -19.63
C ALA A 12 -16.84 -11.77 -19.51
N PHE A 13 -16.53 -11.22 -18.35
CA PHE A 13 -16.50 -9.77 -18.16
C PHE A 13 -15.59 -9.05 -19.16
N PHE A 14 -14.35 -9.51 -19.38
CA PHE A 14 -13.43 -8.88 -20.33
C PHE A 14 -13.85 -9.08 -21.79
N LYS A 15 -14.52 -10.19 -22.11
CA LYS A 15 -15.09 -10.39 -23.44
C LYS A 15 -16.20 -9.39 -23.77
N GLU A 16 -17.02 -9.06 -22.78
CA GLU A 16 -18.09 -8.07 -22.91
C GLU A 16 -17.60 -6.63 -22.83
N ASN A 17 -16.48 -6.41 -22.11
CA ASN A 17 -15.91 -5.08 -21.84
C ASN A 17 -14.43 -5.01 -22.29
N PRO A 18 -14.12 -5.14 -23.59
CA PRO A 18 -12.75 -5.31 -24.07
C PRO A 18 -11.86 -4.06 -23.94
N THR A 19 -12.46 -2.89 -23.66
CA THR A 19 -11.75 -1.62 -23.47
C THR A 19 -11.47 -1.30 -22.01
N VAL A 20 -11.93 -2.16 -21.09
CA VAL A 20 -11.81 -1.93 -19.64
C VAL A 20 -10.58 -2.64 -19.09
N ILE A 21 -9.86 -1.92 -18.25
CA ILE A 21 -8.76 -2.44 -17.42
C ILE A 21 -9.22 -2.30 -15.97
N LEU A 22 -9.19 -3.40 -15.22
CA LEU A 22 -9.50 -3.40 -13.80
C LEU A 22 -8.26 -3.01 -13.00
N ASP A 23 -8.42 -2.10 -12.04
CA ASP A 23 -7.40 -1.74 -11.07
C ASP A 23 -7.73 -2.37 -9.72
N GLY A 24 -6.77 -3.07 -9.13
CA GLY A 24 -7.00 -3.85 -7.92
C GLY A 24 -5.71 -4.38 -7.31
N GLU A 25 -5.85 -5.07 -6.22
CA GLU A 25 -4.73 -5.64 -5.47
C GLU A 25 -4.92 -7.15 -5.25
N LEU A 26 -3.82 -7.88 -5.27
CA LEU A 26 -3.79 -9.26 -4.80
C LEU A 26 -3.71 -9.23 -3.27
N PHE A 27 -4.77 -9.65 -2.61
CA PHE A 27 -4.93 -9.50 -1.18
C PHE A 27 -5.67 -10.68 -0.56
N VAL A 28 -5.37 -10.98 0.68
CA VAL A 28 -6.17 -11.86 1.57
C VAL A 28 -5.97 -11.36 2.98
N ARG A 29 -7.05 -11.16 3.70
CA ARG A 29 -7.00 -10.68 5.08
C ARG A 29 -6.23 -11.67 5.98
N GLY A 30 -5.42 -11.14 6.88
CA GLY A 30 -4.60 -11.94 7.80
C GLY A 30 -3.34 -12.54 7.17
N LYS A 31 -3.06 -12.30 5.88
CA LYS A 31 -1.81 -12.67 5.23
C LYS A 31 -0.85 -11.50 5.21
N THR A 32 0.44 -11.78 5.45
CA THR A 32 1.49 -10.77 5.43
C THR A 32 1.87 -10.40 3.99
N LEU A 33 2.46 -9.21 3.80
CA LEU A 33 2.98 -8.78 2.50
C LEU A 33 3.99 -9.79 1.92
N GLN A 34 4.80 -10.45 2.77
CA GLN A 34 5.75 -11.48 2.36
C GLN A 34 5.03 -12.71 1.79
N GLN A 35 3.98 -13.18 2.44
CA GLN A 35 3.17 -14.30 1.97
C GLN A 35 2.46 -13.98 0.65
N LEU A 36 1.81 -12.81 0.56
CA LEU A 36 1.12 -12.34 -0.65
C LEU A 36 2.09 -12.18 -1.82
N SER A 37 3.22 -11.51 -1.61
CA SER A 37 4.25 -11.30 -2.62
C SER A 37 4.92 -12.60 -3.05
N GLY A 38 5.15 -13.52 -2.13
CA GLY A 38 5.66 -14.86 -2.42
C GLY A 38 4.71 -15.64 -3.31
N ALA A 39 3.42 -15.69 -2.96
CA ALA A 39 2.39 -16.35 -3.75
C ALA A 39 2.22 -15.73 -5.14
N ALA A 40 2.23 -14.38 -5.24
CA ALA A 40 2.09 -13.70 -6.51
C ALA A 40 3.23 -13.99 -7.50
N ARG A 41 4.45 -14.19 -6.99
CA ARG A 41 5.67 -14.47 -7.78
C ARG A 41 5.94 -15.95 -8.01
N MET A 42 5.13 -16.83 -7.45
CA MET A 42 5.34 -18.28 -7.56
C MET A 42 5.15 -18.75 -9.01
N GLU A 43 6.22 -19.21 -9.63
CA GLU A 43 6.21 -19.78 -10.99
C GLU A 43 6.01 -21.29 -10.97
N LYS A 44 6.66 -21.97 -10.00
CA LYS A 44 6.51 -23.41 -9.77
C LYS A 44 5.41 -23.64 -8.73
N ASN A 45 4.59 -24.66 -8.95
CA ASN A 45 3.46 -24.98 -8.07
C ASN A 45 2.43 -23.84 -7.97
N ALA A 46 2.11 -23.21 -9.09
CA ALA A 46 1.16 -22.08 -9.15
C ALA A 46 -0.23 -22.39 -8.58
N TYR A 47 -0.56 -23.66 -8.37
CA TYR A 47 -1.78 -24.11 -7.73
C TYR A 47 -1.76 -24.00 -6.18
N ASP A 48 -0.59 -23.90 -5.58
CA ASP A 48 -0.46 -23.77 -4.11
C ASP A 48 -0.86 -22.37 -3.61
N CYS A 49 -1.23 -21.45 -4.52
CA CYS A 49 -1.67 -20.09 -4.21
C CYS A 49 -3.13 -19.82 -4.59
N ASP A 50 -3.97 -20.86 -4.68
CA ASP A 50 -5.40 -20.73 -5.03
C ASP A 50 -6.22 -19.96 -3.96
N TRP A 51 -5.65 -19.76 -2.78
CA TRP A 51 -6.19 -18.91 -1.72
C TRP A 51 -6.03 -17.41 -1.99
N LEU A 52 -5.19 -17.00 -2.97
CA LEU A 52 -4.94 -15.59 -3.28
C LEU A 52 -6.17 -14.99 -3.97
N GLN A 53 -6.62 -13.83 -3.50
CA GLN A 53 -7.78 -13.13 -4.02
C GLN A 53 -7.36 -11.89 -4.82
N TYR A 54 -8.20 -11.49 -5.76
CA TYR A 54 -8.08 -10.23 -6.50
C TYR A 54 -9.21 -9.28 -6.06
N TRP A 55 -8.83 -8.21 -5.38
CA TRP A 55 -9.73 -7.18 -4.89
C TRP A 55 -9.70 -5.98 -5.82
N VAL A 56 -10.76 -5.83 -6.60
CA VAL A 56 -10.92 -4.72 -7.56
C VAL A 56 -11.45 -3.51 -6.81
N TYR A 57 -10.88 -2.34 -7.03
CA TYR A 57 -11.32 -1.08 -6.42
C TYR A 57 -11.52 0.05 -7.41
N ASP A 58 -11.04 -0.04 -8.64
CA ASP A 58 -11.27 0.96 -9.69
C ASP A 58 -11.15 0.30 -11.08
N CYS A 59 -11.45 1.05 -12.12
CA CYS A 59 -11.21 0.63 -13.49
C CYS A 59 -10.82 1.82 -14.38
N TYR A 60 -10.18 1.52 -15.49
CA TYR A 60 -9.93 2.44 -16.57
C TYR A 60 -10.61 1.93 -17.83
N ASN A 61 -11.35 2.82 -18.52
CA ASN A 61 -11.98 2.48 -19.80
C ASN A 61 -11.30 3.27 -20.93
N SER A 62 -10.58 2.58 -21.82
CA SER A 62 -9.89 3.23 -22.94
C SER A 62 -10.82 3.77 -24.02
N ALA A 63 -12.08 3.37 -24.04
CA ALA A 63 -13.10 3.93 -24.92
C ALA A 63 -13.78 5.18 -24.34
N ASP A 64 -13.61 5.45 -23.03
CA ASP A 64 -14.14 6.62 -22.33
C ASP A 64 -13.12 7.06 -21.26
N ILE A 65 -12.09 7.78 -21.72
CA ILE A 65 -10.97 8.22 -20.87
C ILE A 65 -11.35 9.30 -19.86
N ASP A 66 -12.46 9.99 -20.11
CA ASP A 66 -12.99 11.08 -19.27
C ASP A 66 -14.01 10.61 -18.23
N MET A 67 -14.33 9.30 -18.21
CA MET A 67 -15.22 8.70 -17.23
C MET A 67 -14.76 9.05 -15.81
N ILE A 68 -15.59 9.80 -15.07
CA ILE A 68 -15.27 10.24 -13.70
C ILE A 68 -15.37 9.10 -12.68
N ALA A 69 -14.76 9.26 -11.50
CA ALA A 69 -14.67 8.18 -10.51
C ALA A 69 -16.05 7.65 -10.07
N SER A 70 -17.03 8.53 -9.86
CA SER A 70 -18.39 8.12 -9.49
C SER A 70 -19.06 7.25 -10.58
N GLU A 71 -18.80 7.51 -11.84
CA GLU A 71 -19.32 6.70 -12.96
C GLU A 71 -18.59 5.35 -13.07
N ARG A 72 -17.26 5.35 -12.87
CA ARG A 72 -16.47 4.11 -12.84
C ARG A 72 -16.91 3.17 -11.71
N TYR A 73 -17.18 3.73 -10.52
CA TYR A 73 -17.65 2.92 -9.39
C TYR A 73 -19.04 2.34 -9.65
N LYS A 74 -19.95 3.14 -10.21
CA LYS A 74 -21.26 2.63 -10.63
C LYS A 74 -21.13 1.57 -11.72
N PHE A 75 -20.25 1.76 -12.71
CA PHE A 75 -19.96 0.76 -13.73
C PHE A 75 -19.47 -0.57 -13.11
N LEU A 76 -18.57 -0.51 -12.12
CA LEU A 76 -18.10 -1.71 -11.43
C LEU A 76 -19.20 -2.40 -10.62
N GLU A 77 -20.06 -1.65 -9.95
CA GLU A 77 -21.20 -2.23 -9.26
C GLU A 77 -22.18 -2.91 -10.25
N ASP A 78 -22.61 -2.21 -11.28
CA ASP A 78 -23.61 -2.71 -12.23
C ASP A 78 -23.05 -3.84 -13.12
N LYS A 79 -21.87 -3.65 -13.70
CA LYS A 79 -21.35 -4.53 -14.74
C LYS A 79 -20.42 -5.61 -14.21
N PHE A 80 -19.66 -5.33 -13.19
CA PHE A 80 -18.72 -6.30 -12.61
C PHE A 80 -19.40 -7.12 -11.52
N ALA A 81 -19.97 -6.48 -10.50
CA ALA A 81 -20.56 -7.20 -9.38
C ALA A 81 -21.93 -7.81 -9.73
N GLU A 82 -22.92 -7.01 -10.16
CA GLU A 82 -24.28 -7.50 -10.38
C GLU A 82 -24.41 -8.42 -11.59
N ALA A 83 -23.85 -8.03 -12.77
CA ALA A 83 -23.97 -8.82 -13.98
C ALA A 83 -23.14 -10.11 -13.97
N HIS A 84 -22.01 -10.14 -13.26
CA HIS A 84 -21.09 -11.28 -13.17
C HIS A 84 -21.02 -11.93 -11.79
N ASN A 85 -21.87 -11.52 -10.85
CA ASN A 85 -22.00 -12.06 -9.49
C ASN A 85 -20.71 -12.04 -8.67
N PHE A 86 -19.85 -11.02 -8.86
CA PHE A 86 -18.71 -10.83 -7.99
C PHE A 86 -19.17 -10.19 -6.67
N PRO A 87 -18.81 -10.76 -5.51
CA PRO A 87 -19.21 -10.20 -4.23
C PRO A 87 -18.61 -8.81 -4.02
N ILE A 88 -19.40 -7.90 -3.45
CA ILE A 88 -18.95 -6.57 -3.04
C ILE A 88 -18.58 -6.68 -1.55
N TYR A 89 -17.36 -6.34 -1.20
CA TYR A 89 -16.96 -6.17 0.19
C TYR A 89 -17.35 -4.77 0.68
N ARG A 90 -18.08 -4.70 1.77
CA ARG A 90 -18.40 -3.47 2.50
C ARG A 90 -17.94 -3.60 3.95
N SER A 91 -17.64 -2.48 4.60
CA SER A 91 -17.21 -2.49 6.00
C SER A 91 -18.23 -3.20 6.89
N GLY A 92 -17.73 -4.11 7.76
CA GLY A 92 -18.54 -4.87 8.70
C GLY A 92 -19.24 -6.12 8.14
N GLU A 93 -19.05 -6.44 6.86
CA GLU A 93 -19.55 -7.67 6.26
C GLU A 93 -18.58 -8.84 6.43
N ASP A 94 -19.12 -10.07 6.43
CA ASP A 94 -18.32 -11.28 6.46
C ASP A 94 -17.46 -11.42 5.20
N GLU A 95 -16.30 -12.06 5.35
CA GLU A 95 -15.41 -12.31 4.24
C GLU A 95 -15.93 -13.46 3.38
N SER A 96 -16.20 -13.16 2.13
CA SER A 96 -16.41 -14.20 1.13
C SER A 96 -15.05 -14.84 0.77
N GLU A 97 -15.02 -16.15 0.57
CA GLU A 97 -13.84 -16.86 0.04
C GLU A 97 -13.71 -16.74 -1.49
N ALA A 98 -14.57 -15.92 -2.12
CA ALA A 98 -14.53 -15.73 -3.58
C ALA A 98 -13.15 -15.23 -4.02
N PRO A 99 -12.58 -15.83 -5.09
CA PRO A 99 -11.23 -15.47 -5.55
C PRO A 99 -11.16 -14.06 -6.15
N ILE A 100 -12.29 -13.49 -6.54
CA ILE A 100 -12.40 -12.15 -7.14
C ILE A 100 -13.55 -11.43 -6.48
N ARG A 101 -13.33 -10.18 -6.08
CA ARG A 101 -14.35 -9.36 -5.44
C ARG A 101 -14.17 -7.88 -5.75
N LEU A 102 -15.22 -7.13 -5.60
CA LEU A 102 -15.23 -5.67 -5.65
C LEU A 102 -15.06 -5.11 -4.24
N LEU A 103 -14.14 -4.18 -4.05
CA LEU A 103 -14.09 -3.35 -2.86
C LEU A 103 -15.13 -2.24 -2.98
N GLY A 104 -16.08 -2.21 -2.06
CA GLY A 104 -17.14 -1.19 -2.02
C GLY A 104 -16.58 0.20 -1.72
N HIS A 105 -17.26 1.22 -2.22
CA HIS A 105 -16.90 2.62 -2.02
C HIS A 105 -17.89 3.28 -1.05
N GLU A 106 -17.36 4.10 -0.15
CA GLU A 106 -18.15 4.88 0.80
C GLU A 106 -18.02 6.38 0.47
N TYR A 107 -19.17 7.05 0.32
CA TYR A 107 -19.19 8.50 0.17
C TYR A 107 -19.13 9.15 1.55
N VAL A 108 -18.10 9.97 1.76
CA VAL A 108 -17.87 10.63 3.04
C VAL A 108 -17.63 12.12 2.84
N SER A 109 -18.19 12.93 3.73
CA SER A 109 -17.93 14.36 3.80
C SER A 109 -17.34 14.74 5.16
N GLY A 110 -16.34 15.60 5.14
CA GLY A 110 -15.66 16.09 6.34
C GLY A 110 -14.58 15.14 6.86
N TRP A 111 -13.59 15.77 7.50
CA TRP A 111 -12.40 15.09 8.01
C TRP A 111 -12.72 14.07 9.12
N ASP A 112 -13.62 14.40 10.04
CA ASP A 112 -13.94 13.55 11.18
C ASP A 112 -14.61 12.24 10.75
N ASN A 113 -15.54 12.32 9.79
CA ASN A 113 -16.19 11.11 9.23
C ASN A 113 -15.19 10.24 8.48
N MET A 114 -14.31 10.87 7.69
CA MET A 114 -13.24 10.15 6.98
C MET A 114 -12.29 9.46 7.96
N LYS A 115 -11.89 10.15 9.04
CA LYS A 115 -11.03 9.59 10.07
C LYS A 115 -11.69 8.41 10.77
N LYS A 116 -12.98 8.50 11.07
CA LYS A 116 -13.75 7.40 11.67
C LYS A 116 -13.73 6.16 10.78
N LEU A 117 -14.06 6.29 9.49
CA LEU A 117 -14.01 5.18 8.54
C LEU A 117 -12.61 4.60 8.38
N HIS A 118 -11.59 5.46 8.31
CA HIS A 118 -10.20 5.01 8.27
C HIS A 118 -9.85 4.15 9.49
N ASP A 119 -10.20 4.60 10.70
CA ASP A 119 -9.88 3.89 11.94
C ASP A 119 -10.67 2.55 12.02
N GLU A 120 -11.90 2.51 11.53
CA GLU A 120 -12.69 1.28 11.41
C GLU A 120 -12.03 0.28 10.46
N TRP A 121 -11.58 0.73 9.29
CA TRP A 121 -10.91 -0.15 8.30
C TRP A 121 -9.54 -0.64 8.79
N VAL A 122 -8.77 0.22 9.44
CA VAL A 122 -7.50 -0.19 10.06
C VAL A 122 -7.75 -1.23 11.17
N SER A 123 -8.79 -1.04 12.00
CA SER A 123 -9.19 -2.02 13.01
C SER A 123 -9.67 -3.33 12.41
N ALA A 124 -10.21 -3.30 11.19
CA ALA A 124 -10.59 -4.47 10.41
C ALA A 124 -9.39 -5.13 9.67
N GLY A 125 -8.15 -4.62 9.83
CA GLY A 125 -6.93 -5.22 9.28
C GLY A 125 -6.50 -4.68 7.92
N PHE A 126 -7.07 -3.58 7.43
CA PHE A 126 -6.59 -2.87 6.24
C PHE A 126 -5.43 -1.94 6.58
N GLU A 127 -4.61 -1.62 5.57
CA GLU A 127 -3.47 -0.70 5.73
C GLU A 127 -3.87 0.75 5.99
N GLY A 128 -5.08 1.14 5.61
CA GLY A 128 -5.58 2.50 5.67
C GLY A 128 -6.69 2.74 4.64
N ALA A 129 -6.83 3.98 4.21
CA ALA A 129 -7.84 4.41 3.28
C ALA A 129 -7.25 5.08 2.04
N VAL A 130 -7.98 4.99 0.93
CA VAL A 130 -7.72 5.79 -0.27
C VAL A 130 -8.92 6.69 -0.50
N ILE A 131 -8.67 8.00 -0.53
CA ILE A 131 -9.69 9.00 -0.86
C ILE A 131 -9.54 9.35 -2.33
N THR A 132 -10.65 9.33 -3.05
CA THR A 132 -10.70 9.70 -4.47
C THR A 132 -11.70 10.84 -4.66
N ASP A 133 -11.34 11.83 -5.46
CA ASP A 133 -12.29 12.87 -5.90
C ASP A 133 -13.29 12.25 -6.89
N PRO A 134 -14.60 12.16 -6.54
CA PRO A 134 -15.59 11.48 -7.37
C PRO A 134 -15.84 12.15 -8.72
N SER A 135 -15.46 13.43 -8.87
CA SER A 135 -15.67 14.23 -10.09
C SER A 135 -14.51 14.16 -11.09
N LYS A 136 -13.47 13.38 -10.83
CA LYS A 136 -12.25 13.34 -11.65
C LYS A 136 -12.09 12.05 -12.43
N PRO A 137 -11.55 12.13 -13.66
CA PRO A 137 -11.23 10.96 -14.46
C PRO A 137 -10.03 10.18 -13.88
N TYR A 138 -9.90 8.93 -14.33
CA TYR A 138 -8.74 8.10 -14.03
C TYR A 138 -7.48 8.65 -14.71
N LYS A 139 -6.38 8.77 -14.00
CA LYS A 139 -5.15 9.31 -14.55
C LYS A 139 -4.08 8.23 -14.68
N VAL A 140 -3.85 7.81 -15.90
CA VAL A 140 -2.87 6.75 -16.21
C VAL A 140 -1.43 7.28 -16.15
N GLY A 141 -0.53 6.48 -15.57
CA GLY A 141 0.92 6.67 -15.67
C GLY A 141 1.51 7.87 -14.92
N SER A 142 0.73 8.60 -14.12
CA SER A 142 1.23 9.72 -13.35
C SER A 142 0.60 9.82 -11.96
N ARG A 143 1.34 10.43 -11.03
CA ARG A 143 0.75 10.83 -9.74
C ARG A 143 -0.23 11.99 -9.97
N CYS A 144 -1.35 11.94 -9.29
CA CYS A 144 -2.35 13.02 -9.31
C CYS A 144 -2.81 13.34 -7.89
N ASN A 145 -3.37 14.53 -7.74
CA ASN A 145 -3.93 14.97 -6.45
C ASN A 145 -5.38 14.51 -6.26
N ASN A 146 -5.93 13.78 -7.25
CA ASN A 146 -7.30 13.25 -7.20
C ASN A 146 -7.42 12.02 -6.30
N LEU A 147 -6.27 11.44 -5.92
CA LEU A 147 -6.19 10.23 -5.10
C LEU A 147 -5.20 10.47 -3.96
N ILE A 148 -5.70 10.38 -2.73
CA ILE A 148 -4.93 10.58 -1.50
C ILE A 148 -4.92 9.27 -0.70
N LYS A 149 -3.72 8.74 -0.44
CA LYS A 149 -3.55 7.55 0.40
C LYS A 149 -3.31 7.97 1.85
N ILE A 150 -4.17 7.49 2.74
CA ILE A 150 -4.03 7.69 4.18
C ILE A 150 -3.65 6.35 4.79
N LYS A 151 -2.44 6.30 5.36
CA LYS A 151 -1.91 5.11 6.01
C LYS A 151 -1.60 5.41 7.46
N GLN A 152 -1.80 4.43 8.32
CA GLN A 152 -1.31 4.50 9.68
C GLN A 152 0.17 4.13 9.71
N TYR A 153 0.97 4.94 10.38
CA TYR A 153 2.39 4.68 10.60
C TYR A 153 2.64 4.52 12.10
N LYS A 154 3.53 3.61 12.43
CA LYS A 154 4.15 3.50 13.76
C LYS A 154 5.33 4.45 13.82
N SER A 155 5.65 4.91 15.03
CA SER A 155 6.83 5.74 15.29
C SER A 155 7.54 5.20 16.52
N GLU A 156 8.82 4.91 16.39
CA GLU A 156 9.67 4.42 17.47
C GLU A 156 11.09 4.98 17.32
N ASP A 157 11.83 5.04 18.43
CA ASP A 157 13.20 5.54 18.46
C ASP A 157 14.19 4.38 18.39
N PHE A 158 15.10 4.44 17.41
CA PHE A 158 16.15 3.44 17.19
C PHE A 158 17.52 4.07 17.24
N LYS A 159 18.52 3.34 17.77
CA LYS A 159 19.91 3.78 17.78
C LYS A 159 20.49 3.73 16.37
N VAL A 160 21.10 4.82 15.93
CA VAL A 160 21.77 4.92 14.63
C VAL A 160 23.24 4.57 14.79
N ILE A 161 23.69 3.50 14.12
CA ILE A 161 25.04 2.97 14.26
C ILE A 161 25.91 3.14 13.02
N GLY A 162 25.31 3.45 11.87
CA GLY A 162 26.01 3.60 10.60
C GLY A 162 25.15 4.25 9.53
N TYR A 163 25.73 4.37 8.34
CA TYR A 163 25.00 4.77 7.13
C TYR A 163 25.57 4.08 5.89
N LYS A 164 24.77 4.05 4.83
CA LYS A 164 25.20 3.59 3.50
C LYS A 164 24.88 4.65 2.46
N LEU A 165 25.75 4.75 1.46
CA LEU A 165 25.52 5.59 0.29
C LEU A 165 24.97 4.75 -0.85
N GLY A 166 23.96 5.26 -1.54
CA GLY A 166 23.44 4.65 -2.75
C GLY A 166 24.20 5.12 -4.00
N LEU A 167 23.66 4.76 -5.17
CA LEU A 167 24.30 5.06 -6.47
C LEU A 167 24.47 6.57 -6.74
N ARG A 168 23.58 7.41 -6.18
CA ARG A 168 23.62 8.88 -6.28
C ARG A 168 24.28 9.55 -5.07
N GLY A 169 25.14 8.81 -4.34
CA GLY A 169 25.82 9.30 -3.15
C GLY A 169 24.84 9.62 -2.01
N SER A 170 24.97 10.82 -1.41
CA SER A 170 24.12 11.23 -0.27
C SER A 170 22.62 11.34 -0.62
N GLU A 171 22.25 11.50 -1.88
CA GLU A 171 20.83 11.55 -2.28
C GLU A 171 20.09 10.26 -1.97
N ASP A 172 20.76 9.12 -2.12
CA ASP A 172 20.20 7.77 -1.89
C ASP A 172 20.74 7.15 -0.58
N MET A 173 21.20 7.98 0.36
CA MET A 173 21.71 7.46 1.62
C MET A 173 20.62 6.81 2.46
N THR A 174 21.01 5.81 3.24
CA THR A 174 20.22 5.23 4.32
C THR A 174 21.03 5.21 5.60
N PHE A 175 20.35 5.31 6.75
CA PHE A 175 20.97 5.07 8.04
C PHE A 175 20.80 3.60 8.44
N THR A 176 21.85 3.03 9.03
CA THR A 176 21.79 1.72 9.67
C THR A 176 21.35 1.90 11.12
N CYS A 177 20.15 1.44 11.42
CA CYS A 177 19.52 1.49 12.73
C CYS A 177 19.61 0.11 13.41
N GLU A 178 19.75 0.09 14.73
CA GLU A 178 19.88 -1.10 15.55
C GLU A 178 18.59 -1.36 16.32
N LEU A 179 18.12 -2.62 16.30
CA LEU A 179 17.03 -3.15 17.12
C LEU A 179 17.57 -3.53 18.51
N GLU A 180 16.67 -3.70 19.49
CA GLU A 180 17.04 -4.11 20.85
C GLU A 180 17.77 -5.46 20.93
N ASP A 181 17.52 -6.36 19.97
CA ASP A 181 18.16 -7.67 19.87
C ASP A 181 19.51 -7.66 19.11
N GLY A 182 20.00 -6.47 18.71
CA GLY A 182 21.25 -6.28 17.97
C GLY A 182 21.16 -6.48 16.46
N ARG A 183 20.00 -6.86 15.92
CA ARG A 183 19.78 -6.87 14.47
C ARG A 183 19.69 -5.45 13.94
N THR A 184 19.92 -5.29 12.66
CA THR A 184 19.94 -3.96 12.03
C THR A 184 18.98 -3.86 10.85
N PHE A 185 18.57 -2.65 10.55
CA PHE A 185 17.77 -2.33 9.36
C PHE A 185 18.18 -0.97 8.79
N GLU A 186 17.80 -0.72 7.54
CA GLU A 186 18.10 0.51 6.83
C GLU A 186 16.91 1.44 6.82
N ALA A 187 17.08 2.67 7.32
CA ALA A 187 16.05 3.71 7.32
C ALA A 187 16.45 4.88 6.40
N MET A 188 15.55 5.25 5.49
CA MET A 188 15.80 6.39 4.60
C MET A 188 15.54 7.70 5.36
N PRO A 189 16.51 8.64 5.41
CA PRO A 189 16.29 9.94 6.04
C PRO A 189 15.31 10.80 5.24
N VAL A 190 14.46 11.51 5.97
CA VAL A 190 13.60 12.55 5.40
C VAL A 190 14.41 13.85 5.32
N GLY A 191 14.39 14.48 4.16
CA GLY A 191 15.08 15.75 3.93
C GLY A 191 15.45 15.94 2.46
N ASN A 192 15.84 17.17 2.14
CA ASN A 192 16.37 17.53 0.83
C ASN A 192 17.84 17.08 0.70
N ARG A 193 18.44 17.42 -0.44
CA ARG A 193 19.82 17.04 -0.76
C ARG A 193 20.85 17.62 0.22
N GLU A 194 20.66 18.88 0.63
CA GLU A 194 21.55 19.58 1.55
C GLU A 194 21.55 18.91 2.94
N ILE A 195 20.37 18.59 3.48
CA ILE A 195 20.22 17.90 4.76
C ILE A 195 20.91 16.52 4.72
N LYS A 196 20.72 15.78 3.63
CA LYS A 196 21.33 14.45 3.49
C LYS A 196 22.87 14.54 3.35
N ALA A 197 23.39 15.57 2.70
CA ALA A 197 24.82 15.81 2.63
C ALA A 197 25.41 16.16 4.00
N GLU A 198 24.70 16.98 4.78
CA GLU A 198 25.08 17.33 6.15
C GLU A 198 25.09 16.10 7.07
N TYR A 199 24.15 15.18 6.91
CA TYR A 199 24.15 13.91 7.65
C TYR A 199 25.41 13.08 7.39
N VAL A 200 25.88 13.01 6.14
CA VAL A 200 27.09 12.27 5.78
C VAL A 200 28.34 12.96 6.34
N GLU A 201 28.44 14.29 6.16
CA GLU A 201 29.59 15.08 6.59
C GLU A 201 29.79 15.01 8.11
N ASN A 202 28.73 15.09 8.89
CA ASN A 202 28.80 15.16 10.35
C ASN A 202 28.44 13.84 11.04
N PHE A 203 28.39 12.71 10.31
CA PHE A 203 27.90 11.45 10.87
C PHE A 203 28.65 11.02 12.12
N GLU A 204 29.98 10.92 12.04
CA GLU A 204 30.83 10.39 13.12
C GLU A 204 30.84 11.30 14.37
N THR A 205 30.69 12.61 14.19
CA THR A 205 30.78 13.61 15.26
C THR A 205 29.50 14.01 15.90
N LYS A 206 28.36 13.84 15.15
CA LYS A 206 27.08 14.39 15.59
C LYS A 206 25.93 13.37 15.65
N TYR A 207 25.94 12.36 14.79
CA TYR A 207 24.77 11.49 14.62
C TYR A 207 24.96 10.06 15.10
N LYS A 208 26.18 9.54 14.98
CA LYS A 208 26.51 8.16 15.35
C LYS A 208 26.28 7.90 16.83
N GLY A 209 25.55 6.83 17.11
CA GLY A 209 25.25 6.40 18.48
C GLY A 209 24.01 7.05 19.10
N HIS A 210 23.51 8.15 18.52
CA HIS A 210 22.26 8.76 18.97
C HIS A 210 21.03 7.99 18.52
N LYS A 211 19.95 8.13 19.27
CA LYS A 211 18.64 7.65 18.86
C LYS A 211 18.02 8.58 17.83
N ALA A 212 17.21 8.00 16.94
CA ALA A 212 16.43 8.75 15.98
C ALA A 212 15.03 8.16 15.88
N GLU A 213 14.04 9.03 15.80
CA GLU A 213 12.66 8.66 15.52
C GLU A 213 12.53 8.16 14.09
N CYS A 214 12.08 6.92 13.95
CA CYS A 214 11.76 6.32 12.68
C CYS A 214 10.26 6.05 12.58
N THR A 215 9.65 6.52 11.50
CA THR A 215 8.31 6.12 11.14
C THR A 215 8.36 4.97 10.16
N PHE A 216 7.51 3.95 10.37
CA PHE A 216 7.44 2.77 9.53
C PHE A 216 6.02 2.25 9.48
N PHE A 217 5.73 1.42 8.48
CA PHE A 217 4.36 0.94 8.27
C PHE A 217 3.98 -0.13 9.30
N ASN A 218 4.74 -1.23 9.35
CA ASN A 218 4.56 -2.32 10.30
C ASN A 218 5.88 -3.07 10.47
N TYR A 219 5.92 -4.05 11.36
CA TYR A 219 7.00 -5.03 11.39
C TYR A 219 6.75 -6.14 10.36
N SER A 220 7.83 -6.63 9.75
CA SER A 220 7.80 -7.87 8.97
C SER A 220 7.63 -9.07 9.87
N ASP A 221 7.44 -10.27 9.28
CA ASP A 221 7.37 -11.54 10.03
C ASP A 221 8.65 -11.80 10.85
N ASP A 222 9.78 -11.24 10.40
CA ASP A 222 11.06 -11.30 11.11
C ASP A 222 11.22 -10.18 12.16
N GLY A 223 10.22 -9.36 12.41
CA GLY A 223 10.28 -8.26 13.37
C GLY A 223 11.13 -7.06 12.91
N ILE A 224 11.33 -6.90 11.61
CA ILE A 224 12.08 -5.75 11.04
C ILE A 224 11.08 -4.67 10.57
N PRO A 225 11.29 -3.38 10.89
CA PRO A 225 10.46 -2.29 10.39
C PRO A 225 10.38 -2.27 8.86
N THR A 226 9.16 -2.16 8.31
CA THR A 226 8.94 -2.10 6.86
C THR A 226 8.83 -0.67 6.38
N GLN A 227 9.50 -0.33 5.27
CA GLN A 227 9.56 1.01 4.68
C GLN A 227 9.95 2.12 5.68
N PRO A 228 10.96 1.92 6.52
CA PRO A 228 11.28 2.85 7.60
C PRO A 228 11.85 4.16 7.05
N LYS A 229 11.42 5.26 7.66
CA LYS A 229 11.91 6.62 7.37
C LYS A 229 12.39 7.26 8.66
N LEU A 230 13.66 7.64 8.70
CA LEU A 230 14.22 8.41 9.80
C LEU A 230 13.73 9.86 9.70
N ARG A 231 13.04 10.32 10.74
CA ARG A 231 12.40 11.64 10.82
C ARG A 231 13.25 12.68 11.47
N ILE A 232 13.73 12.40 12.67
CA ILE A 232 14.47 13.35 13.50
C ILE A 232 15.41 12.60 14.45
N PHE A 233 16.60 13.14 14.68
CA PHE A 233 17.49 12.67 15.73
C PHE A 233 17.06 13.19 17.11
N ARG A 234 17.14 12.32 18.10
CA ARG A 234 16.72 12.58 19.47
C ARG A 234 17.98 12.81 20.31
N PHE A 235 18.47 14.06 20.29
CA PHE A 235 19.63 14.47 21.09
C PHE A 235 19.30 14.69 22.57
N ASP A 236 18.03 14.66 22.91
CA ASP A 236 17.46 14.74 24.26
C ASP A 236 17.39 13.37 24.96
N LEU A 237 17.63 12.27 24.24
CA LEU A 237 17.62 10.91 24.77
C LEU A 237 19.04 10.34 24.77
N GLU A 238 19.55 9.99 25.96
CA GLU A 238 20.81 9.26 26.12
C GLU A 238 20.63 7.75 25.97
#